data_8eb21c4414664beb3e57a85bfff1e30f
#
_entry.id   8eb21c4414664beb3e57a85bfff1e30f
#
_cell.length_a   1.000
_cell.length_b   1.000
_cell.length_c   1.000
_cell.angle_alpha   90.00
_cell.angle_beta   90.00
_cell.angle_gamma   90.00
#
_symmetry.space_group_name_H-M   'P 1'
#
loop_
_entity.id
_entity.type
_entity.pdbx_description
1 polymer ?
#
loop_
_entity_poly.entity_id
_entity_poly.type
_entity_poly.pdbx_seq_one_letter_code
_entity_poly.pdbx_strand_id
1 'polypeptide(L)'
;EVYLKANEKRLYRLAYSYMHSDADSKDMLQNAMIKAFTNLPRLKNSEYMDTWFYRILINTCLDQLRRMSRESIYPLEEDTMLQEQEDILLSEELHQLLFTLDPKTRTIILLRYFEDRKLEEISDILSLPLSTVKTRLYKGLKEMRIQMEEYEI
;
A
#
# COMPACT_ATOMS: atom_id res chain seq x y z
N GLU A 1 -20.20 3.91 1.52
CA GLU A 1 -19.95 4.06 2.96
C GLU A 1 -19.72 2.72 3.66
N VAL A 2 -20.62 1.75 3.46
CA VAL A 2 -20.51 0.43 4.11
C VAL A 2 -19.19 -0.25 3.78
N TYR A 3 -18.78 -0.20 2.51
CA TYR A 3 -17.52 -0.79 2.05
C TYR A 3 -16.32 -0.16 2.78
N LEU A 4 -16.26 1.16 2.81
CA LEU A 4 -15.14 1.87 3.41
C LEU A 4 -15.03 1.60 4.91
N LYS A 5 -16.15 1.61 5.60
CA LYS A 5 -16.19 1.34 7.03
C LYS A 5 -15.74 -0.09 7.36
N ALA A 6 -16.16 -1.06 6.55
CA ALA A 6 -15.81 -2.46 6.75
C ALA A 6 -14.33 -2.74 6.47
N ASN A 7 -13.68 -1.91 5.63
CA ASN A 7 -12.31 -2.14 5.17
C ASN A 7 -11.32 -1.07 5.64
N GLU A 8 -11.74 -0.20 6.53
CA GLU A 8 -10.95 0.96 6.97
C GLU A 8 -9.56 0.59 7.46
N LYS A 9 -9.48 -0.41 8.34
CA LYS A 9 -8.20 -0.84 8.91
C LYS A 9 -7.23 -1.37 7.84
N ARG A 10 -7.76 -2.17 6.93
CA ARG A 10 -7.00 -2.78 5.86
C ARG A 10 -6.47 -1.72 4.89
N LEU A 11 -7.35 -0.79 4.51
CA LEU A 11 -6.98 0.31 3.61
C LEU A 11 -5.99 1.27 4.26
N TYR A 12 -6.15 1.52 5.56
CA TYR A 12 -5.20 2.33 6.31
C TYR A 12 -3.81 1.69 6.32
N ARG A 13 -3.74 0.38 6.54
CA ARG A 13 -2.47 -0.35 6.51
C ARG A 13 -1.75 -0.18 5.18
N LEU A 14 -2.51 -0.27 4.10
CA LEU A 14 -1.96 -0.10 2.76
C LEU A 14 -1.43 1.33 2.55
N ALA A 15 -2.20 2.33 2.94
CA ALA A 15 -1.77 3.73 2.86
C ALA A 15 -0.53 3.97 3.73
N TYR A 16 -0.50 3.42 4.93
CA TYR A 16 0.64 3.55 5.84
C TYR A 16 1.91 2.94 5.27
N SER A 17 1.78 1.85 4.51
CA SER A 17 2.95 1.23 3.87
C SER A 17 3.65 2.16 2.87
N TYR A 18 2.93 3.15 2.34
CA TYR A 18 3.50 4.16 1.45
C TYR A 18 3.99 5.39 2.19
N MET A 19 3.19 5.87 3.13
CA MET A 19 3.40 7.18 3.75
C MET A 19 4.29 7.13 4.99
N HIS A 20 4.25 6.05 5.74
CA HIS A 20 4.96 5.86 7.01
C HIS A 20 4.70 7.01 7.99
N SER A 21 3.50 7.55 7.95
CA SER A 21 3.03 8.65 8.80
C SER A 21 1.53 8.47 8.99
N ASP A 22 1.06 8.55 10.24
CA ASP A 22 -0.36 8.44 10.56
C ASP A 22 -1.16 9.56 9.89
N ALA A 23 -0.69 10.79 10.01
CA ALA A 23 -1.38 11.96 9.43
C ALA A 23 -1.47 11.84 7.91
N ASP A 24 -0.36 11.52 7.25
CA ASP A 24 -0.33 11.40 5.79
C ASP A 24 -1.15 10.22 5.31
N SER A 25 -1.14 9.11 6.04
CA SER A 25 -1.95 7.93 5.70
C SER A 25 -3.44 8.24 5.73
N LYS A 26 -3.88 8.95 6.76
CA LYS A 26 -5.28 9.38 6.87
C LYS A 26 -5.66 10.36 5.77
N ASP A 27 -4.76 11.28 5.43
CA ASP A 27 -4.97 12.21 4.32
C ASP A 27 -5.12 11.48 2.99
N MET A 28 -4.28 10.48 2.74
CA MET A 28 -4.37 9.69 1.51
C MET A 28 -5.67 8.90 1.43
N LEU A 29 -6.10 8.31 2.54
CA LEU A 29 -7.38 7.65 2.61
C LEU A 29 -8.52 8.62 2.30
N GLN A 30 -8.52 9.77 2.93
CA GLN A 30 -9.56 10.77 2.71
C GLN A 30 -9.58 11.25 1.26
N ASN A 31 -8.41 11.53 0.68
CA ASN A 31 -8.31 11.93 -0.71
C ASN A 31 -8.82 10.84 -1.66
N ALA A 32 -8.47 9.59 -1.38
CA ALA A 32 -8.95 8.45 -2.16
C ALA A 32 -10.47 8.31 -2.06
N MET A 33 -11.03 8.52 -0.87
CA MET A 33 -12.48 8.48 -0.67
C MET A 33 -13.19 9.55 -1.48
N ILE A 34 -12.66 10.78 -1.51
CA ILE A 34 -13.21 11.87 -2.32
C ILE A 34 -13.18 11.51 -3.80
N LYS A 35 -12.06 10.98 -4.27
CA LYS A 35 -11.93 10.53 -5.67
C LYS A 35 -12.92 9.40 -5.98
N ALA A 36 -13.09 8.48 -5.05
CA ALA A 36 -14.01 7.36 -5.23
C ALA A 36 -15.46 7.85 -5.35
N PHE A 37 -15.89 8.76 -4.47
CA PHE A 37 -17.25 9.31 -4.55
C PHE A 37 -17.48 10.08 -5.84
N THR A 38 -16.50 10.84 -6.28
CA THR A 38 -16.59 11.61 -7.52
C THR A 38 -16.72 10.69 -8.75
N ASN A 39 -16.04 9.55 -8.72
CA ASN A 39 -15.98 8.62 -9.85
C ASN A 39 -16.90 7.40 -9.68
N LEU A 40 -17.70 7.35 -8.62
CA LEU A 40 -18.57 6.21 -8.33
C LEU A 40 -19.49 5.83 -9.52
N PRO A 41 -20.08 6.78 -10.28
CA PRO A 41 -20.90 6.41 -11.43
C PRO A 41 -20.16 5.62 -12.51
N ARG A 42 -18.85 5.66 -12.52
CA ARG A 42 -18.02 4.91 -13.49
C ARG A 42 -17.85 3.45 -13.09
N LEU A 43 -18.13 3.11 -11.84
CA LEU A 43 -18.06 1.73 -11.36
C LEU A 43 -19.31 0.99 -11.85
N LYS A 44 -19.14 0.13 -12.84
CA LYS A 44 -20.27 -0.57 -13.48
C LYS A 44 -20.71 -1.81 -12.72
N ASN A 45 -19.83 -2.41 -11.93
CA ASN A 45 -20.10 -3.64 -11.21
C ASN A 45 -19.51 -3.58 -9.81
N SER A 46 -20.37 -3.75 -8.81
CA SER A 46 -19.95 -3.72 -7.40
C SER A 46 -18.98 -4.84 -7.01
N GLU A 47 -18.89 -5.90 -7.81
CA GLU A 47 -17.93 -6.97 -7.58
C GLU A 47 -16.49 -6.51 -7.75
N TYR A 48 -16.27 -5.44 -8.51
CA TYR A 48 -14.95 -4.86 -8.74
C TYR A 48 -14.60 -3.72 -7.76
N MET A 49 -15.41 -3.54 -6.72
CA MET A 49 -15.20 -2.46 -5.74
C MET A 49 -13.80 -2.51 -5.12
N ASP A 50 -13.34 -3.69 -4.68
CA ASP A 50 -12.02 -3.85 -4.08
C ASP A 50 -10.91 -3.42 -5.04
N THR A 51 -10.89 -3.99 -6.23
CA THR A 51 -9.89 -3.67 -7.26
C THR A 51 -9.90 -2.19 -7.60
N TRP A 52 -11.09 -1.66 -7.78
CA TRP A 52 -11.29 -0.26 -8.15
C TRP A 52 -10.79 0.69 -7.05
N PHE A 53 -11.15 0.43 -5.79
CA PHE A 53 -10.73 1.29 -4.69
C PHE A 53 -9.24 1.15 -4.38
N TYR A 54 -8.70 -0.05 -4.42
CA TYR A 54 -7.25 -0.25 -4.29
C TYR A 54 -6.48 0.57 -5.32
N ARG A 55 -6.94 0.56 -6.54
CA ARG A 55 -6.31 1.32 -7.63
C ARG A 55 -6.31 2.82 -7.33
N ILE A 56 -7.44 3.35 -6.87
CA ILE A 56 -7.56 4.76 -6.49
C ILE A 56 -6.60 5.10 -5.35
N LEU A 57 -6.62 4.31 -4.29
CA LEU A 57 -5.79 4.55 -3.11
C LEU A 57 -4.30 4.47 -3.44
N ILE A 58 -3.89 3.42 -4.15
CA ILE A 58 -2.49 3.22 -4.52
C ILE A 58 -2.00 4.38 -5.40
N ASN A 59 -2.78 4.77 -6.40
CA ASN A 59 -2.42 5.88 -7.27
C ASN A 59 -2.33 7.19 -6.50
N THR A 60 -3.22 7.40 -5.54
CA THR A 60 -3.19 8.59 -4.68
C THR A 60 -1.88 8.63 -3.87
N CYS A 61 -1.51 7.51 -3.28
CA CYS A 61 -0.26 7.41 -2.50
C CYS A 61 0.98 7.59 -3.38
N LEU A 62 1.02 6.94 -4.54
CA LEU A 62 2.15 7.05 -5.46
C LEU A 62 2.32 8.47 -5.99
N ASP A 63 1.22 9.15 -6.31
CA ASP A 63 1.26 10.54 -6.76
C ASP A 63 1.81 11.45 -5.66
N GLN A 64 1.40 11.23 -4.43
CA GLN A 64 1.90 12.00 -3.29
C GLN A 64 3.40 11.77 -3.07
N LEU A 65 3.85 10.52 -3.16
CA LEU A 65 5.27 10.22 -3.03
C LEU A 65 6.10 10.89 -4.11
N ARG A 66 5.61 10.92 -5.35
CA ARG A 66 6.29 11.62 -6.45
C ARG A 66 6.36 13.11 -6.19
N ARG A 67 5.30 13.70 -5.66
CA ARG A 67 5.25 15.12 -5.31
C ARG A 67 6.26 15.43 -4.21
N MET A 68 6.29 14.63 -3.16
CA MET A 68 7.22 14.79 -2.04
C MET A 68 8.67 14.69 -2.50
N SER A 69 8.96 13.76 -3.38
CA SER A 69 10.30 13.60 -3.96
C SER A 69 10.74 14.84 -4.75
N ARG A 70 9.83 15.39 -5.57
CA ARG A 70 10.12 16.60 -6.37
C ARG A 70 10.36 17.83 -5.51
N GLU A 71 9.65 17.93 -4.39
CA GLU A 71 9.77 19.05 -3.46
C GLU A 71 10.91 18.83 -2.45
N SER A 72 11.61 17.69 -2.55
CA SER A 72 12.62 17.27 -1.58
C SER A 72 12.08 17.22 -0.16
N ILE A 73 10.77 17.00 -0.02
CA ILE A 73 10.11 16.82 1.27
C ILE A 73 10.03 15.33 1.52
N TYR A 74 10.90 14.84 2.38
CA TYR A 74 10.79 13.46 2.85
C TYR A 74 9.98 13.47 4.14
N PRO A 75 9.11 12.42 4.35
CA PRO A 75 8.44 12.31 5.63
C PRO A 75 9.51 12.34 6.73
N LEU A 76 9.41 13.32 7.59
CA LEU A 76 10.26 13.38 8.76
C LEU A 76 10.00 12.12 9.58
N GLU A 77 11.07 11.49 9.98
CA GLU A 77 11.05 10.24 10.70
C GLU A 77 10.14 10.30 11.92
N GLU A 78 9.47 9.20 12.14
CA GLU A 78 8.89 8.83 13.42
C GLU A 78 7.60 9.51 13.79
N ASP A 79 6.55 8.91 13.29
CA ASP A 79 5.31 9.00 14.01
C ASP A 79 5.31 7.92 15.08
N THR A 80 5.62 8.32 16.30
CA THR A 80 5.67 7.43 17.44
C THR A 80 4.28 6.99 17.93
N MET A 81 3.24 7.41 17.23
CA MET A 81 1.84 7.11 17.61
C MET A 81 1.37 5.72 17.20
N LEU A 82 2.26 4.88 16.69
CA LEU A 82 1.92 3.56 16.16
C LEU A 82 1.60 2.53 17.21
N GLN A 83 1.90 2.80 18.48
CA GLN A 83 1.74 1.83 19.55
C GLN A 83 0.29 1.46 19.86
N GLU A 84 -0.65 2.32 19.49
CA GLU A 84 -2.08 2.07 19.75
C GLU A 84 -2.76 1.22 18.67
N GLN A 85 -2.04 0.87 17.61
CA GLN A 85 -2.61 0.18 16.45
C GLN A 85 -1.87 -1.12 16.09
N GLU A 86 -1.29 -1.78 17.09
CA GLU A 86 -0.52 -3.02 16.89
C GLU A 86 -1.30 -4.11 16.13
N ASP A 87 -2.61 -4.15 16.32
CA ASP A 87 -3.47 -5.13 15.63
C ASP A 87 -3.63 -4.85 14.14
N ILE A 88 -3.29 -3.65 13.68
CA ILE A 88 -3.51 -3.20 12.30
C ILE A 88 -2.19 -3.20 11.54
N LEU A 89 -1.10 -2.93 12.23
CA LEU A 89 0.19 -2.72 11.63
C LEU A 89 1.06 -3.95 11.75
N LEU A 90 1.93 -4.10 10.78
CA LEU A 90 2.97 -5.11 10.80
C LEU A 90 3.99 -4.77 11.89
N SER A 91 4.81 -5.75 12.29
CA SER A 91 5.90 -5.46 13.22
C SER A 91 6.81 -4.37 12.64
N GLU A 92 7.46 -3.63 13.51
CA GLU A 92 8.36 -2.55 13.10
C GLU A 92 9.48 -3.06 12.19
N GLU A 93 10.06 -4.21 12.53
CA GLU A 93 11.11 -4.83 11.72
C GLU A 93 10.61 -5.12 10.31
N LEU A 94 9.41 -5.67 10.17
CA LEU A 94 8.84 -5.98 8.88
C LEU A 94 8.53 -4.71 8.08
N HIS A 95 8.06 -3.66 8.75
CA HIS A 95 7.86 -2.36 8.12
C HIS A 95 9.17 -1.81 7.56
N GLN A 96 10.23 -1.87 8.35
CA GLN A 96 11.54 -1.40 7.91
C GLN A 96 12.02 -2.16 6.68
N LEU A 97 11.86 -3.49 6.68
CA LEU A 97 12.22 -4.30 5.53
C LEU A 97 11.42 -3.93 4.27
N LEU A 98 10.12 -3.78 4.45
CA LEU A 98 9.25 -3.39 3.34
C LEU A 98 9.60 -2.00 2.79
N PHE A 99 10.00 -1.09 3.66
CA PHE A 99 10.36 0.27 3.27
C PHE A 99 11.65 0.35 2.47
N THR A 100 12.51 -0.66 2.54
CA THR A 100 13.72 -0.71 1.69
C THR A 100 13.40 -1.07 0.24
N LEU A 101 12.23 -1.63 -0.02
CA LEU A 101 11.79 -1.99 -1.36
C LEU A 101 11.20 -0.76 -2.06
N ASP A 102 11.25 -0.75 -3.40
CA ASP A 102 10.57 0.29 -4.13
C ASP A 102 9.06 0.21 -3.89
N PRO A 103 8.31 1.32 -3.99
CA PRO A 103 6.89 1.32 -3.61
C PRO A 103 6.02 0.33 -4.38
N LYS A 104 6.30 0.09 -5.66
CA LYS A 104 5.50 -0.85 -6.46
C LYS A 104 5.74 -2.30 -6.02
N THR A 105 6.98 -2.66 -5.76
CA THR A 105 7.34 -4.00 -5.28
C THR A 105 6.75 -4.24 -3.89
N ARG A 106 6.86 -3.25 -3.01
CA ARG A 106 6.26 -3.29 -1.68
C ARG A 106 4.75 -3.53 -1.76
N THR A 107 4.07 -2.80 -2.66
CA THR A 107 2.64 -2.96 -2.87
C THR A 107 2.27 -4.38 -3.28
N ILE A 108 3.02 -4.97 -4.20
CA ILE A 108 2.77 -6.35 -4.65
C ILE A 108 2.84 -7.32 -3.48
N ILE A 109 3.86 -7.19 -2.64
CA ILE A 109 4.03 -8.05 -1.48
C ILE A 109 2.88 -7.87 -0.48
N LEU A 110 2.50 -6.63 -0.22
CA LEU A 110 1.40 -6.35 0.70
C LEU A 110 0.08 -6.90 0.19
N LEU A 111 -0.23 -6.70 -1.07
CA LEU A 111 -1.46 -7.20 -1.66
C LEU A 111 -1.49 -8.73 -1.66
N ARG A 112 -0.36 -9.37 -1.94
CA ARG A 112 -0.29 -10.83 -2.02
C ARG A 112 -0.39 -11.49 -0.65
N TYR A 113 0.33 -11.01 0.34
CA TYR A 113 0.47 -11.72 1.62
C TYR A 113 -0.39 -11.15 2.74
N PHE A 114 -0.70 -9.87 2.72
CA PHE A 114 -1.48 -9.23 3.78
C PHE A 114 -2.93 -8.97 3.38
N GLU A 115 -3.17 -8.72 2.10
CA GLU A 115 -4.52 -8.52 1.57
C GLU A 115 -5.06 -9.76 0.87
N ASP A 116 -4.26 -10.81 0.81
CA ASP A 116 -4.62 -12.11 0.25
C ASP A 116 -5.18 -12.04 -1.18
N ARG A 117 -4.56 -11.21 -2.01
CA ARG A 117 -4.97 -11.04 -3.41
C ARG A 117 -4.21 -12.00 -4.31
N LYS A 118 -4.89 -12.50 -5.33
CA LYS A 118 -4.28 -13.35 -6.35
C LYS A 118 -3.39 -12.49 -7.26
N LEU A 119 -2.38 -13.10 -7.86
CA LEU A 119 -1.46 -12.38 -8.73
C LEU A 119 -2.18 -11.72 -9.91
N GLU A 120 -3.21 -12.37 -10.45
CA GLU A 120 -4.04 -11.84 -11.52
C GLU A 120 -4.78 -10.57 -11.06
N GLU A 121 -5.31 -10.58 -9.84
CA GLU A 121 -5.97 -9.41 -9.26
C GLU A 121 -4.97 -8.26 -9.06
N ILE A 122 -3.76 -8.57 -8.60
CA ILE A 122 -2.71 -7.57 -8.42
C ILE A 122 -2.31 -6.96 -9.76
N SER A 123 -2.20 -7.79 -10.79
CA SER A 123 -1.96 -7.34 -12.16
C SER A 123 -3.00 -6.30 -12.59
N ASP A 124 -4.27 -6.57 -12.32
CA ASP A 124 -5.36 -5.65 -12.63
C ASP A 124 -5.30 -4.37 -11.78
N ILE A 125 -5.06 -4.50 -10.48
CA ILE A 125 -4.97 -3.35 -9.57
C ILE A 125 -3.88 -2.38 -10.00
N LEU A 126 -2.71 -2.90 -10.34
CA LEU A 126 -1.53 -2.09 -10.66
C LEU A 126 -1.42 -1.76 -12.15
N SER A 127 -2.25 -2.34 -12.98
CA SER A 127 -2.18 -2.21 -14.45
C SER A 127 -0.80 -2.60 -14.97
N LEU A 128 -0.29 -3.73 -14.47
CA LEU A 128 0.98 -4.31 -14.88
C LEU A 128 0.76 -5.68 -15.48
N PRO A 129 1.58 -6.09 -16.46
CA PRO A 129 1.51 -7.47 -16.95
C PRO A 129 1.76 -8.47 -15.81
N LEU A 130 1.10 -9.62 -15.87
CA LEU A 130 1.25 -10.66 -14.85
C LEU A 130 2.70 -11.10 -14.71
N SER A 131 3.43 -11.21 -15.81
CA SER A 131 4.86 -11.56 -15.79
C SER A 131 5.69 -10.54 -15.00
N THR A 132 5.36 -9.25 -15.12
CA THR A 132 6.04 -8.19 -14.37
C THR A 132 5.73 -8.30 -12.88
N VAL A 133 4.47 -8.58 -12.53
CA VAL A 133 4.06 -8.77 -11.13
C VAL A 133 4.86 -9.91 -10.52
N LYS A 134 4.95 -11.05 -11.20
CA LYS A 134 5.70 -12.22 -10.73
C LYS A 134 7.18 -11.90 -10.55
N THR A 135 7.78 -11.25 -11.54
CA THR A 135 9.21 -10.91 -11.49
C THR A 135 9.51 -9.98 -10.31
N ARG A 136 8.69 -8.95 -10.11
CA ARG A 136 8.87 -8.02 -8.99
C ARG A 136 8.64 -8.69 -7.65
N LEU A 137 7.64 -9.57 -7.57
CA LEU A 137 7.36 -10.32 -6.34
C LEU A 137 8.57 -11.15 -5.91
N TYR A 138 9.10 -11.97 -6.82
CA TYR A 138 10.22 -12.84 -6.51
C TYR A 138 11.49 -12.06 -6.19
N LYS A 139 11.73 -10.98 -6.92
CA LYS A 139 12.87 -10.12 -6.64
C LYS A 139 12.76 -9.45 -5.26
N GLY A 140 11.57 -8.95 -4.93
CA GLY A 140 11.33 -8.33 -3.64
C GLY A 140 11.48 -9.29 -2.48
N LEU A 141 10.95 -10.50 -2.62
CA LEU A 141 11.09 -11.55 -1.60
C LEU A 141 12.56 -11.92 -1.40
N LYS A 142 13.33 -11.99 -2.47
CA LYS A 142 14.75 -12.27 -2.40
C LYS A 142 15.51 -11.16 -1.67
N GLU A 143 15.21 -9.92 -1.97
CA GLU A 143 15.83 -8.78 -1.28
C GLU A 143 15.51 -8.78 0.20
N MET A 144 14.26 -9.04 0.57
CA MET A 144 13.85 -9.13 1.97
C MET A 144 14.56 -10.27 2.69
N ARG A 145 14.69 -11.42 2.04
CA ARG A 145 15.38 -12.59 2.60
C ARG A 145 16.85 -12.28 2.88
N ILE A 146 17.52 -11.60 1.97
CA ILE A 146 18.92 -11.21 2.15
C ILE A 146 19.06 -10.31 3.38
N GLN A 147 18.19 -9.33 3.52
CA GLN A 147 18.23 -8.41 4.66
C GLN A 147 17.93 -9.13 5.98
N MET A 148 16.98 -10.05 5.98
CA MET A 148 16.67 -10.85 7.16
C MET A 148 17.87 -11.67 7.60
N GLU A 149 18.60 -12.26 6.68
CA GLU A 149 19.81 -13.03 6.97
C GLU A 149 20.90 -12.15 7.60
N GLU A 150 21.00 -10.89 7.16
CA GLU A 150 21.93 -9.94 7.77
C GLU A 150 21.54 -9.58 9.21
N TYR A 151 20.26 -9.56 9.52
CA TYR A 151 19.77 -9.29 10.88
C TYR A 151 19.99 -10.44 11.85
N GLU A 152 20.06 -11.66 11.36
CA GLU A 152 20.26 -12.86 12.20
C GLU A 152 21.72 -13.08 12.61
N ILE A 153 22.63 -12.32 12.05
CA ILE A 153 24.05 -12.39 12.39
C ILE A 153 24.36 -11.42 13.53
#